data_6e279812520a4299cdf4551be3c9de73
#
_entry.id   6e279812520a4299cdf4551be3c9de73
#
_cell.length_a   1.000
_cell.length_b   1.000
_cell.length_c   1.000
_cell.angle_alpha   90.00
_cell.angle_beta   90.00
_cell.angle_gamma   90.00
#
_symmetry.space_group_name_H-M   'P 1'
#
loop_
_entity.id
_entity.type
_entity.pdbx_description
1 polymer ?
#
loop_
_entity_poly.entity_id
_entity_poly.type
_entity_poly.pdbx_seq_one_letter_code
_entity_poly.pdbx_strand_id
1 'polypeptide(L)'
;MRIIVFAFLLICLPVQGQIEAIYCPEINAQLKPMGAFPFGVASGDPSEKGAVLWTALNPFKLQVFRAVRCQVSEHADFKEISRTYQYEVEIAHGLAVKINASNLSQDKAYFYRFIYGEDTSMIGRTKTIGTNPQNLRFAVVSCSNYEWGYFNAYESLSKIPDLDFVVHLGDYIYEYGPGVYGDQSLNRGHLPAKELLTIQDYRSRYAQYRLDKQLQYIHQQAPFISVWDDHEIANDAYADGAQNHQEQEGAWNVRKKAAQQAYFEWLPITDNTQYQVNRSFAFGSLANLYMLDERMSGRTKQPSEENASLESNTMLGKNQYDWLVNEMNQSNAAWNILGNQVLFSSITIPPDVAGIKKSMDTWQGYLKERNQLFDEFHKISLAKYQANNLIVLTGDIHSSLALTLEHKNKPLGVEWVAPSVTSANYNERYSSCKTKSVERKLRKKALNPALDFVNLRHHGFVLIELTPSHAKSTWYKVKVHKPGKTKSKKIHTESIQKVKIPNG
;
A
#
# COMPACT_ATOMS: atom_id res chain seq x y z
N MET A 1 26.87 24.24 43.19
CA MET A 1 26.90 24.30 41.70
C MET A 1 27.54 23.06 41.03
N ARG A 2 28.29 22.19 41.72
CA ARG A 2 28.85 20.96 41.10
C ARG A 2 27.92 19.74 41.09
N ILE A 3 26.92 19.66 41.98
CA ILE A 3 26.02 18.50 42.09
C ILE A 3 24.94 18.50 40.97
N ILE A 4 24.50 19.68 40.49
CA ILE A 4 23.49 19.81 39.44
C ILE A 4 24.03 19.37 38.05
N VAL A 5 25.35 19.60 37.78
CA VAL A 5 25.96 19.20 36.51
C VAL A 5 26.12 17.69 36.40
N PHE A 6 26.38 16.98 37.51
CA PHE A 6 26.47 15.51 37.50
C PHE A 6 25.11 14.81 37.34
N ALA A 7 24.02 15.36 37.90
CA ALA A 7 22.70 14.83 37.72
C ALA A 7 22.20 15.01 36.25
N PHE A 8 22.60 16.12 35.61
CA PHE A 8 22.24 16.34 34.18
C PHE A 8 22.98 15.39 33.23
N LEU A 9 24.26 15.05 33.50
CA LEU A 9 25.02 14.08 32.71
C LEU A 9 24.50 12.64 32.86
N LEU A 10 24.05 12.24 34.05
CA LEU A 10 23.51 10.91 34.33
C LEU A 10 22.13 10.66 33.70
N ILE A 11 21.34 11.71 33.47
CA ILE A 11 20.04 11.62 32.79
C ILE A 11 20.22 11.60 31.26
N CYS A 12 21.28 12.23 30.72
CA CYS A 12 21.50 12.26 29.26
C CYS A 12 22.00 10.93 28.69
N LEU A 13 22.81 10.15 29.43
CA LEU A 13 23.36 8.88 28.95
C LEU A 13 22.31 7.83 28.57
N PRO A 14 21.27 7.54 29.37
CA PRO A 14 20.25 6.58 28.99
C PRO A 14 19.37 7.06 27.83
N VAL A 15 19.14 8.36 27.70
CA VAL A 15 18.37 8.95 26.58
C VAL A 15 19.15 8.85 25.27
N GLN A 16 20.45 9.13 25.28
CA GLN A 16 21.30 9.00 24.09
C GLN A 16 21.34 7.55 23.59
N GLY A 17 21.48 6.57 24.48
CA GLY A 17 21.43 5.16 24.11
C GLY A 17 20.09 4.73 23.51
N GLN A 18 18.99 5.25 24.04
CA GLN A 18 17.65 4.99 23.48
C GLN A 18 17.47 5.60 22.09
N ILE A 19 17.99 6.79 21.85
CA ILE A 19 17.96 7.48 20.56
C ILE A 19 18.74 6.68 19.49
N GLU A 20 19.95 6.24 19.82
CA GLU A 20 20.79 5.45 18.91
C GLU A 20 20.23 4.06 18.61
N ALA A 21 19.37 3.52 19.49
CA ALA A 21 18.70 2.24 19.32
C ALA A 21 17.43 2.29 18.45
N ILE A 22 17.00 3.47 17.99
CA ILE A 22 15.80 3.59 17.13
C ILE A 22 16.05 3.01 15.75
N TYR A 23 17.21 3.29 15.15
CA TYR A 23 17.62 2.86 13.82
C TYR A 23 18.98 2.17 13.82
N CYS A 24 19.31 1.49 12.72
CA CYS A 24 20.63 0.91 12.52
C CYS A 24 21.72 2.00 12.38
N PRO A 25 23.00 1.67 12.60
CA PRO A 25 24.09 2.64 12.55
C PRO A 25 24.21 3.41 11.24
N GLU A 26 23.93 2.75 10.11
CA GLU A 26 24.01 3.35 8.77
C GLU A 26 22.94 4.41 8.55
N ILE A 27 21.71 4.17 9.02
CA ILE A 27 20.63 5.17 9.00
C ILE A 27 20.97 6.33 9.94
N ASN A 28 21.44 6.02 11.16
CA ASN A 28 21.87 7.05 12.12
C ASN A 28 22.95 7.96 11.53
N ALA A 29 23.93 7.41 10.81
CA ALA A 29 24.97 8.19 10.16
C ALA A 29 24.41 9.16 9.09
N GLN A 30 23.41 8.72 8.32
CA GLN A 30 22.73 9.57 7.34
C GLN A 30 21.93 10.70 8.01
N LEU A 31 21.29 10.43 9.15
CA LEU A 31 20.42 11.38 9.84
C LEU A 31 21.18 12.50 10.58
N LYS A 32 22.39 12.24 11.10
CA LYS A 32 23.17 13.21 11.87
C LYS A 32 23.30 14.60 11.21
N PRO A 33 23.60 14.73 9.90
CA PRO A 33 23.72 16.04 9.25
C PRO A 33 22.35 16.64 8.82
N MET A 34 21.24 15.91 8.92
CA MET A 34 19.92 16.34 8.43
C MET A 34 19.17 17.21 9.44
N GLY A 35 18.19 18.01 8.96
CA GLY A 35 17.27 18.78 9.79
C GLY A 35 16.28 17.92 10.57
N ALA A 36 15.32 18.56 11.24
CA ALA A 36 14.36 17.89 12.12
C ALA A 36 13.39 16.93 11.40
N PHE A 37 13.08 17.18 10.12
CA PHE A 37 12.08 16.44 9.34
C PHE A 37 12.67 15.72 8.11
N PRO A 38 13.61 14.78 8.27
CA PRO A 38 14.33 14.18 7.14
C PRO A 38 13.46 13.27 6.28
N PHE A 39 12.40 12.70 6.85
CA PHE A 39 11.55 11.69 6.23
C PHE A 39 10.36 12.28 5.45
N GLY A 40 10.30 13.62 5.37
CA GLY A 40 9.20 14.33 4.72
C GLY A 40 7.90 14.27 5.51
N VAL A 41 6.79 14.47 4.79
CA VAL A 41 5.43 14.43 5.33
C VAL A 41 4.57 13.46 4.54
N ALA A 42 3.47 13.01 5.12
CA ALA A 42 2.48 12.19 4.44
C ALA A 42 1.08 12.45 5.02
N SER A 43 0.05 12.16 4.23
CA SER A 43 -1.30 12.04 4.73
C SER A 43 -1.95 10.75 4.23
N GLY A 44 -2.96 10.29 4.95
CA GLY A 44 -3.69 9.08 4.56
C GLY A 44 -5.03 8.96 5.27
N ASP A 45 -5.70 7.85 5.02
CA ASP A 45 -7.03 7.54 5.54
C ASP A 45 -7.97 8.76 5.52
N PRO A 46 -8.20 9.37 4.34
CA PRO A 46 -9.07 10.52 4.24
C PRO A 46 -10.50 10.17 4.63
N SER A 47 -11.17 11.09 5.30
CA SER A 47 -12.59 11.03 5.66
C SER A 47 -13.32 12.30 5.22
N GLU A 48 -14.63 12.36 5.40
CA GLU A 48 -15.40 13.57 5.10
C GLU A 48 -14.94 14.80 5.90
N LYS A 49 -14.39 14.59 7.10
CA LYS A 49 -14.05 15.67 8.04
C LYS A 49 -12.58 15.69 8.44
N GLY A 50 -11.72 14.91 7.78
CA GLY A 50 -10.32 14.87 8.16
C GLY A 50 -9.46 13.88 7.39
N ALA A 51 -8.23 13.73 7.87
CA ALA A 51 -7.26 12.75 7.39
C ALA A 51 -6.21 12.50 8.48
N VAL A 52 -5.47 11.42 8.39
CA VAL A 52 -4.25 11.19 9.17
C VAL A 52 -3.13 12.00 8.54
N LEU A 53 -2.47 12.86 9.32
CA LEU A 53 -1.27 13.61 8.92
C LEU A 53 -0.06 13.02 9.63
N TRP A 54 1.03 12.79 8.89
CA TRP A 54 2.19 12.07 9.36
C TRP A 54 3.51 12.80 9.07
N THR A 55 4.44 12.70 10.00
CA THR A 55 5.88 12.93 9.82
C THR A 55 6.66 12.07 10.83
N ALA A 56 7.99 12.07 10.75
CA ALA A 56 8.84 11.53 11.81
C ALA A 56 10.04 12.45 12.06
N LEU A 57 10.43 12.56 13.32
CA LEU A 57 11.54 13.42 13.73
C LEU A 57 12.89 12.74 13.59
N ASN A 58 13.89 13.55 13.31
CA ASN A 58 15.29 13.17 13.41
C ASN A 58 15.69 13.01 14.88
N PRO A 59 16.13 11.81 15.35
CA PRO A 59 16.51 11.59 16.73
C PRO A 59 17.66 12.48 17.20
N PHE A 60 18.54 12.92 16.28
CA PHE A 60 19.69 13.80 16.59
C PHE A 60 19.34 15.29 16.65
N LYS A 61 18.07 15.65 16.42
CA LYS A 61 17.56 17.03 16.50
C LYS A 61 16.54 17.21 17.61
N LEU A 62 16.39 16.22 18.50
CA LEU A 62 15.46 16.35 19.62
C LEU A 62 15.87 17.51 20.54
N GLN A 63 14.89 18.37 20.82
CA GLN A 63 15.01 19.52 21.70
C GLN A 63 14.37 19.20 23.06
N VAL A 64 14.58 20.08 24.03
CA VAL A 64 13.98 19.98 25.37
C VAL A 64 12.44 19.98 25.29
N PHE A 65 11.88 20.67 24.31
CA PHE A 65 10.43 20.70 24.04
C PHE A 65 10.03 19.47 23.21
N ARG A 66 9.12 18.66 23.76
CA ARG A 66 8.67 17.40 23.14
C ARG A 66 7.47 17.53 22.22
N ALA A 67 6.92 18.74 22.07
CA ALA A 67 5.69 18.94 21.28
C ALA A 67 6.01 19.36 19.84
N VAL A 68 5.40 18.64 18.89
CA VAL A 68 5.31 19.04 17.48
C VAL A 68 3.97 19.71 17.25
N ARG A 69 3.98 20.88 16.60
CA ARG A 69 2.76 21.52 16.12
C ARG A 69 2.52 21.14 14.67
N CYS A 70 1.27 20.85 14.32
CA CYS A 70 0.84 20.69 12.93
C CYS A 70 -0.15 21.81 12.61
N GLN A 71 0.11 22.56 11.56
CA GLN A 71 -0.79 23.57 11.01
C GLN A 71 -1.43 23.07 9.74
N VAL A 72 -2.74 23.29 9.61
CA VAL A 72 -3.55 23.00 8.43
C VAL A 72 -4.15 24.29 7.90
N SER A 73 -4.06 24.51 6.58
CA SER A 73 -4.55 25.69 5.88
C SER A 73 -5.20 25.29 4.55
N GLU A 74 -6.14 26.10 4.08
CA GLU A 74 -6.71 25.99 2.73
C GLU A 74 -5.76 26.55 1.65
N HIS A 75 -4.77 27.33 2.08
CA HIS A 75 -3.80 27.99 1.20
C HIS A 75 -2.37 27.56 1.52
N ALA A 76 -1.58 27.32 0.48
CA ALA A 76 -0.18 26.87 0.62
C ALA A 76 0.75 27.92 1.25
N ASP A 77 0.37 29.18 1.27
CA ASP A 77 1.14 30.29 1.88
C ASP A 77 0.91 30.42 3.42
N PHE A 78 -0.03 29.67 3.99
CA PHE A 78 -0.37 29.65 5.41
C PHE A 78 -0.66 31.03 6.03
N LYS A 79 -1.14 32.00 5.23
CA LYS A 79 -1.58 33.29 5.78
C LYS A 79 -2.77 33.12 6.71
N GLU A 80 -3.64 32.18 6.42
CA GLU A 80 -4.77 31.80 7.26
C GLU A 80 -4.63 30.34 7.69
N ILE A 81 -4.67 30.11 9.01
CA ILE A 81 -4.57 28.78 9.60
C ILE A 81 -5.97 28.27 9.93
N SER A 82 -6.40 27.22 9.25
CA SER A 82 -7.70 26.60 9.49
C SER A 82 -7.73 25.83 10.81
N ARG A 83 -6.65 25.09 11.12
CA ARG A 83 -6.50 24.31 12.37
C ARG A 83 -5.04 24.25 12.79
N THR A 84 -4.84 24.10 14.10
CA THR A 84 -3.55 23.78 14.71
C THR A 84 -3.72 22.62 15.67
N TYR A 85 -2.87 21.61 15.55
CA TYR A 85 -2.80 20.45 16.43
C TYR A 85 -1.46 20.42 17.14
N GLN A 86 -1.42 19.79 18.31
CA GLN A 86 -0.19 19.53 19.07
C GLN A 86 -0.07 18.03 19.32
N TYR A 87 1.16 17.52 19.26
CA TYR A 87 1.47 16.11 19.48
C TYR A 87 2.73 16.01 20.34
N GLU A 88 2.64 15.27 21.43
CA GLU A 88 3.81 14.95 22.26
C GLU A 88 4.57 13.78 21.66
N VAL A 89 5.85 13.99 21.40
CA VAL A 89 6.69 12.98 20.72
C VAL A 89 7.15 11.93 21.69
N GLU A 90 6.97 10.67 21.33
CA GLU A 90 7.36 9.51 22.12
C GLU A 90 8.48 8.71 21.45
N ILE A 91 9.58 8.46 22.18
CA ILE A 91 10.69 7.62 21.71
C ILE A 91 10.22 6.19 21.47
N ALA A 92 9.29 5.70 22.28
CA ALA A 92 8.72 4.36 22.16
C ALA A 92 8.09 4.07 20.79
N HIS A 93 7.55 5.11 20.14
CA HIS A 93 6.95 5.04 18.80
C HIS A 93 7.93 5.47 17.68
N GLY A 94 9.24 5.30 17.88
CA GLY A 94 10.25 5.60 16.85
C GLY A 94 10.27 7.05 16.38
N LEU A 95 9.76 8.00 17.19
CA LEU A 95 9.62 9.43 16.87
C LEU A 95 8.68 9.73 15.70
N ALA A 96 7.84 8.79 15.31
CA ALA A 96 6.74 9.04 14.39
C ALA A 96 5.70 9.96 15.04
N VAL A 97 5.20 10.90 14.26
CA VAL A 97 4.16 11.87 14.66
C VAL A 97 2.95 11.63 13.77
N LYS A 98 1.84 11.22 14.38
CA LYS A 98 0.56 10.98 13.68
C LYS A 98 -0.54 11.81 14.31
N ILE A 99 -1.22 12.57 13.49
CA ILE A 99 -2.29 13.48 13.91
C ILE A 99 -3.55 13.15 13.14
N ASN A 100 -4.58 12.72 13.83
CA ASN A 100 -5.91 12.59 13.25
C ASN A 100 -6.51 14.01 13.12
N ALA A 101 -6.22 14.67 12.00
CA ALA A 101 -6.77 15.96 11.70
C ALA A 101 -8.29 15.82 11.49
N SER A 102 -9.06 16.56 12.27
CA SER A 102 -10.53 16.51 12.29
C SER A 102 -11.14 17.89 12.20
N ASN A 103 -12.48 17.97 12.05
CA ASN A 103 -13.22 19.22 11.90
C ASN A 103 -12.79 20.05 10.69
N LEU A 104 -12.39 19.40 9.62
CA LEU A 104 -12.17 19.98 8.31
C LEU A 104 -13.48 19.95 7.48
N SER A 105 -13.60 20.83 6.51
CA SER A 105 -14.72 20.81 5.56
C SER A 105 -14.56 19.66 4.56
N GLN A 106 -15.67 19.07 4.16
CA GLN A 106 -15.71 18.00 3.17
C GLN A 106 -15.38 18.48 1.76
N ASP A 107 -14.93 17.55 0.91
CA ASP A 107 -14.59 17.74 -0.52
C ASP A 107 -13.63 18.93 -0.75
N LYS A 108 -12.64 19.03 0.12
CA LYS A 108 -11.72 20.16 0.12
C LYS A 108 -10.26 19.73 0.20
N ALA A 109 -9.42 20.39 -0.59
CA ALA A 109 -7.98 20.24 -0.48
C ALA A 109 -7.46 21.14 0.66
N TYR A 110 -6.51 20.62 1.42
CA TYR A 110 -5.81 21.31 2.48
C TYR A 110 -4.31 21.14 2.33
N PHE A 111 -3.57 22.15 2.78
CA PHE A 111 -2.13 22.12 2.96
C PHE A 111 -1.81 21.97 4.44
N TYR A 112 -0.75 21.24 4.77
CA TYR A 112 -0.33 21.03 6.14
C TYR A 112 1.20 21.08 6.26
N ARG A 113 1.68 21.47 7.45
CA ARG A 113 3.10 21.47 7.81
C ARG A 113 3.27 21.16 9.28
N PHE A 114 4.43 20.60 9.61
CA PHE A 114 4.84 20.35 10.99
C PHE A 114 5.91 21.35 11.41
N ILE A 115 5.87 21.76 12.67
CA ILE A 115 6.79 22.72 13.28
C ILE A 115 7.30 22.13 14.57
N TYR A 116 8.65 22.10 14.72
CA TYR A 116 9.34 21.60 15.89
C TYR A 116 10.45 22.57 16.26
N GLY A 117 10.28 23.32 17.36
CA GLY A 117 11.11 24.47 17.66
C GLY A 117 11.05 25.53 16.55
N GLU A 118 12.18 25.83 15.94
CA GLU A 118 12.31 26.75 14.79
C GLU A 118 12.23 26.04 13.43
N ASP A 119 12.37 24.71 13.43
CA ASP A 119 12.33 23.93 12.21
C ASP A 119 10.90 23.76 11.70
N THR A 120 10.70 23.90 10.38
CA THR A 120 9.43 23.64 9.69
C THR A 120 9.64 22.59 8.63
N SER A 121 8.72 21.62 8.54
CA SER A 121 8.72 20.60 7.50
C SER A 121 8.42 21.16 6.11
N MET A 122 8.58 20.33 5.07
CA MET A 122 7.96 20.61 3.79
C MET A 122 6.43 20.69 3.94
N ILE A 123 5.78 21.38 3.01
CA ILE A 123 4.31 21.52 2.97
C ILE A 123 3.74 20.28 2.26
N GLY A 124 2.85 19.57 2.93
CA GLY A 124 2.07 18.48 2.35
C GLY A 124 0.69 18.95 1.89
N ARG A 125 0.08 18.20 0.98
CA ARG A 125 -1.30 18.37 0.53
C ARG A 125 -2.12 17.14 0.91
N THR A 126 -3.34 17.35 1.39
CA THR A 126 -4.34 16.31 1.63
C THR A 126 -5.68 16.73 1.05
N LYS A 127 -6.63 15.80 0.96
CA LYS A 127 -8.00 16.09 0.52
C LYS A 127 -8.98 15.30 1.37
N THR A 128 -10.04 15.95 1.83
CA THR A 128 -11.17 15.31 2.50
C THR A 128 -12.13 14.70 1.47
N ILE A 129 -12.85 13.66 1.87
CA ILE A 129 -13.85 13.00 1.02
C ILE A 129 -15.09 13.88 0.90
N GLY A 130 -15.68 13.92 -0.30
CA GLY A 130 -16.98 14.53 -0.54
C GLY A 130 -18.15 13.58 -0.24
N THR A 131 -19.26 14.10 0.25
CA THR A 131 -20.47 13.29 0.49
C THR A 131 -21.18 12.84 -0.78
N ASN A 132 -20.94 13.51 -1.91
CA ASN A 132 -21.56 13.12 -3.19
C ASN A 132 -20.65 13.47 -4.40
N PRO A 133 -19.43 12.92 -4.47
CA PRO A 133 -18.54 13.19 -5.59
C PRO A 133 -19.14 12.65 -6.91
N GLN A 134 -19.04 13.45 -7.97
CA GLN A 134 -19.49 13.05 -9.31
C GLN A 134 -18.41 12.32 -10.09
N ASN A 135 -17.18 12.41 -9.64
CA ASN A 135 -16.02 11.70 -10.17
C ASN A 135 -15.01 11.42 -9.05
N LEU A 136 -14.19 10.41 -9.26
CA LEU A 136 -13.00 10.12 -8.46
C LEU A 136 -11.84 9.83 -9.41
N ARG A 137 -10.66 10.33 -9.06
CA ARG A 137 -9.43 10.10 -9.80
C ARG A 137 -8.32 9.72 -8.83
N PHE A 138 -7.91 8.47 -8.85
CA PHE A 138 -6.90 7.96 -7.95
C PHE A 138 -5.92 7.02 -8.65
N ALA A 139 -4.75 6.85 -8.06
CA ALA A 139 -3.76 5.92 -8.55
C ALA A 139 -3.69 4.65 -7.72
N VAL A 140 -3.25 3.55 -8.36
CA VAL A 140 -3.00 2.26 -7.71
C VAL A 140 -1.54 1.89 -7.93
N VAL A 141 -0.85 1.54 -6.86
CA VAL A 141 0.56 1.15 -6.82
C VAL A 141 0.78 -0.01 -5.86
N SER A 142 1.83 -0.79 -6.08
CA SER A 142 2.31 -1.86 -5.20
C SER A 142 3.77 -2.19 -5.46
N CYS A 143 4.39 -2.98 -4.61
CA CYS A 143 5.65 -3.69 -4.86
C CYS A 143 6.82 -2.75 -5.17
N SER A 144 7.23 -1.96 -4.14
CA SER A 144 8.27 -0.94 -4.25
C SER A 144 9.61 -1.41 -3.68
N ASN A 145 10.25 -2.39 -4.32
CA ASN A 145 11.56 -2.87 -3.88
C ASN A 145 12.66 -1.82 -4.14
N TYR A 146 13.29 -1.33 -3.06
CA TYR A 146 14.35 -0.31 -3.12
C TYR A 146 15.59 -0.76 -3.90
N GLU A 147 15.94 -2.04 -3.80
CA GLU A 147 17.12 -2.64 -4.44
C GLU A 147 16.94 -2.88 -5.95
N TRP A 148 15.68 -3.00 -6.43
CA TRP A 148 15.41 -3.27 -7.84
C TRP A 148 15.32 -2.03 -8.72
N GLY A 149 15.21 -0.84 -8.13
CA GLY A 149 15.07 0.35 -8.98
C GLY A 149 14.96 1.67 -8.24
N TYR A 150 14.99 2.74 -9.01
CA TYR A 150 14.71 4.10 -8.55
C TYR A 150 13.20 4.33 -8.56
N PHE A 151 12.69 5.04 -7.57
CA PHE A 151 11.26 5.32 -7.40
C PHE A 151 10.71 6.36 -8.39
N ASN A 152 11.20 6.32 -9.62
CA ASN A 152 10.79 7.19 -10.72
C ASN A 152 9.28 7.14 -11.00
N ALA A 153 8.62 6.00 -10.73
CA ALA A 153 7.18 5.86 -10.87
C ALA A 153 6.43 6.76 -9.87
N TYR A 154 6.89 6.85 -8.62
CA TYR A 154 6.34 7.75 -7.62
C TYR A 154 6.53 9.22 -7.99
N GLU A 155 7.72 9.61 -8.46
CA GLU A 155 7.92 10.98 -8.96
C GLU A 155 7.09 11.29 -10.20
N SER A 156 6.91 10.33 -11.10
CA SER A 156 6.02 10.51 -12.25
C SER A 156 4.57 10.71 -11.80
N LEU A 157 4.13 9.93 -10.83
CA LEU A 157 2.79 9.99 -10.27
C LEU A 157 2.53 11.30 -9.52
N SER A 158 3.52 11.83 -8.78
CA SER A 158 3.40 13.11 -8.05
C SER A 158 3.15 14.32 -8.96
N LYS A 159 3.42 14.18 -10.26
CA LYS A 159 3.20 15.23 -11.28
C LYS A 159 1.81 15.13 -11.94
N ILE A 160 1.00 14.11 -11.62
CA ILE A 160 -0.37 14.00 -12.13
C ILE A 160 -1.25 14.95 -11.31
N PRO A 161 -1.90 15.92 -11.95
CA PRO A 161 -2.77 16.86 -11.24
C PRO A 161 -4.04 16.17 -10.75
N ASP A 162 -4.65 16.75 -9.71
CA ASP A 162 -6.00 16.43 -9.25
C ASP A 162 -6.21 14.96 -8.85
N LEU A 163 -5.17 14.33 -8.28
CA LEU A 163 -5.34 13.05 -7.61
C LEU A 163 -6.10 13.25 -6.29
N ASP A 164 -7.17 12.48 -6.12
CA ASP A 164 -7.92 12.44 -4.86
C ASP A 164 -7.13 11.70 -3.80
N PHE A 165 -6.55 10.53 -4.15
CA PHE A 165 -5.71 9.72 -3.27
C PHE A 165 -4.86 8.71 -4.07
N VAL A 166 -4.00 7.99 -3.37
CA VAL A 166 -3.24 6.84 -3.90
C VAL A 166 -3.61 5.61 -3.09
N VAL A 167 -3.99 4.53 -3.75
CA VAL A 167 -4.15 3.20 -3.14
C VAL A 167 -2.83 2.46 -3.25
N HIS A 168 -2.27 2.02 -2.12
CA HIS A 168 -1.08 1.18 -2.05
C HIS A 168 -1.46 -0.21 -1.57
N LEU A 169 -1.27 -1.21 -2.41
CA LEU A 169 -1.75 -2.58 -2.21
C LEU A 169 -0.70 -3.50 -1.56
N GLY A 170 0.26 -2.93 -0.84
CA GLY A 170 1.27 -3.69 -0.13
C GLY A 170 2.61 -3.77 -0.84
N ASP A 171 3.58 -4.43 -0.20
CA ASP A 171 4.98 -4.44 -0.58
C ASP A 171 5.57 -3.02 -0.64
N TYR A 172 5.22 -2.21 0.34
CA TYR A 172 5.80 -0.87 0.48
C TYR A 172 7.29 -0.95 0.82
N ILE A 173 7.69 -1.93 1.63
CA ILE A 173 9.08 -2.31 1.91
C ILE A 173 9.29 -3.78 1.59
N TYR A 174 10.54 -4.24 1.64
CA TYR A 174 10.94 -5.65 1.51
C TYR A 174 11.85 -6.02 2.67
N GLU A 175 11.62 -7.20 3.29
CA GLU A 175 12.30 -7.64 4.50
C GLU A 175 13.71 -8.19 4.27
N TYR A 176 14.05 -8.56 3.05
CA TYR A 176 15.31 -9.22 2.71
C TYR A 176 16.55 -8.38 3.03
N GLY A 177 17.66 -9.05 3.34
CA GLY A 177 18.98 -8.47 3.32
C GLY A 177 19.43 -8.10 1.90
N PRO A 178 20.48 -7.26 1.76
CA PRO A 178 20.93 -6.80 0.44
C PRO A 178 21.42 -7.96 -0.42
N GLY A 179 21.05 -7.93 -1.71
CA GLY A 179 21.42 -8.89 -2.72
C GLY A 179 20.63 -10.19 -2.73
N VAL A 180 19.74 -10.43 -1.77
CA VAL A 180 18.87 -11.61 -1.76
C VAL A 180 17.79 -11.49 -2.83
N TYR A 181 17.16 -10.30 -2.92
CA TYR A 181 16.16 -9.98 -3.93
C TYR A 181 16.35 -8.54 -4.41
N GLY A 182 17.32 -8.31 -5.29
CA GLY A 182 17.66 -6.97 -5.79
C GLY A 182 18.59 -7.00 -7.00
N ASP A 183 18.77 -5.84 -7.64
CA ASP A 183 19.79 -5.60 -8.67
C ASP A 183 21.00 -4.88 -8.04
N GLN A 184 22.00 -5.63 -7.65
CA GLN A 184 23.21 -5.11 -7.01
C GLN A 184 23.97 -4.09 -7.88
N SER A 185 23.78 -4.09 -9.21
CA SER A 185 24.43 -3.14 -10.12
C SER A 185 23.95 -1.69 -9.89
N LEU A 186 22.80 -1.51 -9.23
CA LEU A 186 22.24 -0.19 -8.92
C LEU A 186 22.87 0.46 -7.68
N ASN A 187 23.65 -0.26 -6.89
CA ASN A 187 24.24 0.20 -5.63
C ASN A 187 23.19 0.80 -4.66
N ARG A 188 22.01 0.17 -4.58
CA ARG A 188 20.89 0.54 -3.72
C ARG A 188 20.60 -0.55 -2.69
N GLY A 189 21.63 -1.01 -1.97
CA GLY A 189 21.49 -2.07 -0.96
C GLY A 189 20.50 -1.71 0.15
N HIS A 190 19.78 -2.71 0.62
CA HIS A 190 18.87 -2.58 1.75
C HIS A 190 19.60 -2.27 3.07
N LEU A 191 19.01 -1.42 3.91
CA LEU A 191 19.45 -1.14 5.28
C LEU A 191 18.32 -1.51 6.28
N PRO A 192 18.65 -2.18 7.41
CA PRO A 192 19.97 -2.73 7.76
C PRO A 192 20.43 -3.76 6.73
N ALA A 193 21.76 -4.03 6.69
CA ALA A 193 22.34 -4.98 5.75
C ALA A 193 22.10 -6.44 6.21
N LYS A 194 20.86 -6.77 6.54
CA LYS A 194 20.38 -8.08 6.97
C LYS A 194 18.88 -8.19 6.78
N GLU A 195 18.34 -9.37 6.96
CA GLU A 195 16.90 -9.60 7.04
C GLU A 195 16.28 -8.93 8.28
N LEU A 196 15.02 -8.51 8.17
CA LEU A 196 14.31 -7.80 9.23
C LEU A 196 13.66 -8.78 10.21
N LEU A 197 14.02 -8.67 11.49
CA LEU A 197 13.47 -9.51 12.55
C LEU A 197 12.96 -8.69 13.75
N THR A 198 13.58 -7.53 14.00
CA THR A 198 13.29 -6.69 15.17
C THR A 198 12.61 -5.39 14.79
N ILE A 199 11.96 -4.74 15.76
CA ILE A 199 11.36 -3.41 15.56
C ILE A 199 12.39 -2.38 15.03
N GLN A 200 13.64 -2.42 15.52
CA GLN A 200 14.71 -1.57 15.02
C GLN A 200 15.01 -1.84 13.54
N ASP A 201 15.01 -3.11 13.11
CA ASP A 201 15.27 -3.48 11.73
C ASP A 201 14.18 -2.92 10.82
N TYR A 202 12.91 -3.16 11.15
CA TYR A 202 11.76 -2.65 10.39
C TYR A 202 11.74 -1.11 10.34
N ARG A 203 11.94 -0.43 11.48
CA ARG A 203 12.05 1.04 11.52
C ARG A 203 13.16 1.55 10.61
N SER A 204 14.32 0.89 10.61
CA SER A 204 15.45 1.26 9.76
C SER A 204 15.14 1.13 8.28
N ARG A 205 14.43 0.06 7.89
CA ARG A 205 14.01 -0.16 6.51
C ARG A 205 12.99 0.89 6.07
N TYR A 206 11.97 1.19 6.88
CA TYR A 206 11.04 2.28 6.58
C TYR A 206 11.77 3.63 6.51
N ALA A 207 12.70 3.90 7.40
CA ALA A 207 13.51 5.12 7.37
C ALA A 207 14.30 5.24 6.07
N GLN A 208 14.96 4.16 5.60
CA GLN A 208 15.65 4.14 4.32
C GLN A 208 14.73 4.52 3.16
N TYR A 209 13.55 3.90 3.09
CA TYR A 209 12.57 4.17 2.04
C TYR A 209 12.07 5.62 2.10
N ARG A 210 11.76 6.11 3.30
CA ARG A 210 11.25 7.48 3.51
C ARG A 210 12.31 8.56 3.32
N LEU A 211 13.61 8.23 3.28
CA LEU A 211 14.68 9.14 2.88
C LEU A 211 14.74 9.34 1.35
N ASP A 212 14.13 8.46 0.56
CA ASP A 212 14.06 8.62 -0.89
C ASP A 212 13.12 9.79 -1.27
N LYS A 213 13.67 10.78 -1.98
CA LYS A 213 12.96 12.01 -2.35
C LYS A 213 11.79 11.78 -3.28
N GLN A 214 11.86 10.78 -4.16
CA GLN A 214 10.79 10.47 -5.11
C GLN A 214 9.56 9.90 -4.39
N LEU A 215 9.77 9.10 -3.33
CA LEU A 215 8.71 8.63 -2.46
C LEU A 215 8.14 9.77 -1.60
N GLN A 216 8.99 10.68 -1.09
CA GLN A 216 8.53 11.85 -0.36
C GLN A 216 7.62 12.74 -1.22
N TYR A 217 7.94 12.93 -2.52
CA TYR A 217 7.15 13.80 -3.42
C TYR A 217 5.72 13.32 -3.59
N ILE A 218 5.48 12.01 -3.77
CA ILE A 218 4.11 11.53 -3.92
C ILE A 218 3.33 11.60 -2.60
N HIS A 219 3.97 11.30 -1.47
CA HIS A 219 3.34 11.44 -0.15
C HIS A 219 3.01 12.90 0.20
N GLN A 220 3.80 13.84 -0.31
CA GLN A 220 3.55 15.27 -0.17
C GLN A 220 2.31 15.73 -0.97
N GLN A 221 2.00 15.09 -2.09
CA GLN A 221 0.99 15.55 -3.05
C GLN A 221 -0.41 14.97 -2.84
N ALA A 222 -0.54 13.76 -2.30
CA ALA A 222 -1.81 13.08 -2.18
C ALA A 222 -1.88 12.20 -0.93
N PRO A 223 -3.08 12.05 -0.31
CA PRO A 223 -3.27 11.10 0.77
C PRO A 223 -3.18 9.66 0.25
N PHE A 224 -2.66 8.77 1.10
CA PHE A 224 -2.56 7.34 0.82
C PHE A 224 -3.64 6.55 1.56
N ILE A 225 -4.20 5.57 0.88
CA ILE A 225 -4.99 4.50 1.47
C ILE A 225 -4.17 3.22 1.27
N SER A 226 -3.51 2.75 2.32
CA SER A 226 -2.52 1.68 2.24
C SER A 226 -2.99 0.44 2.98
N VAL A 227 -2.57 -0.72 2.49
CA VAL A 227 -2.63 -2.01 3.16
C VAL A 227 -1.28 -2.68 3.00
N TRP A 228 -0.91 -3.58 3.92
CA TRP A 228 0.28 -4.43 3.72
C TRP A 228 0.01 -5.59 2.76
N ASP A 229 1.08 -6.13 2.19
CA ASP A 229 1.12 -7.50 1.66
C ASP A 229 2.08 -8.32 2.55
N ASP A 230 2.76 -9.31 2.04
CA ASP A 230 3.62 -10.17 2.85
C ASP A 230 4.97 -9.52 3.20
N HIS A 231 5.59 -8.79 2.29
CA HIS A 231 6.94 -8.23 2.47
C HIS A 231 7.05 -7.11 3.52
N GLU A 232 5.95 -6.53 3.97
CA GLU A 232 5.96 -5.70 5.17
C GLU A 232 6.27 -6.51 6.43
N ILE A 233 6.10 -7.85 6.37
CA ILE A 233 6.41 -8.77 7.46
C ILE A 233 7.49 -9.77 7.02
N ALA A 234 7.15 -10.72 6.15
CA ALA A 234 8.06 -11.71 5.56
C ALA A 234 7.38 -12.46 4.40
N ASN A 235 8.13 -12.83 3.36
CA ASN A 235 7.64 -13.50 2.15
C ASN A 235 6.67 -14.64 2.45
N ASP A 236 5.58 -14.69 1.70
CA ASP A 236 4.47 -15.65 1.82
C ASP A 236 3.90 -15.73 3.25
N ALA A 237 3.75 -14.59 3.94
CA ALA A 237 3.20 -14.52 5.28
C ALA A 237 1.72 -14.93 5.33
N TYR A 238 1.35 -15.58 6.44
CA TYR A 238 -0.01 -15.93 6.83
C TYR A 238 -0.19 -15.71 8.34
N ALA A 239 -1.38 -15.92 8.89
CA ALA A 239 -1.66 -15.55 10.27
C ALA A 239 -0.66 -16.10 11.30
N ASP A 240 -0.21 -17.35 11.13
CA ASP A 240 0.59 -18.08 12.11
C ASP A 240 2.02 -18.40 11.65
N GLY A 241 2.49 -17.78 10.55
CA GLY A 241 3.83 -17.99 10.03
C GLY A 241 4.09 -17.31 8.68
N ALA A 242 5.26 -17.60 8.10
CA ALA A 242 5.64 -17.18 6.75
C ALA A 242 6.57 -18.23 6.12
N GLN A 243 6.70 -18.19 4.79
CA GLN A 243 7.72 -19.00 4.11
C GLN A 243 9.12 -18.51 4.50
N ASN A 244 9.30 -17.19 4.63
CA ASN A 244 10.56 -16.57 5.03
C ASN A 244 10.58 -16.29 6.54
N HIS A 245 10.32 -17.34 7.35
CA HIS A 245 10.50 -17.32 8.79
C HIS A 245 10.85 -18.71 9.31
N GLN A 246 12.03 -18.87 9.94
CA GLN A 246 12.58 -20.12 10.42
C GLN A 246 12.69 -20.14 11.95
N GLU A 247 12.74 -21.32 12.56
CA GLU A 247 12.78 -21.50 14.02
C GLU A 247 13.93 -20.75 14.70
N GLN A 248 15.12 -20.67 14.06
CA GLN A 248 16.28 -19.96 14.59
C GLN A 248 16.12 -18.44 14.63
N GLU A 249 15.12 -17.88 13.97
CA GLU A 249 14.82 -16.44 13.96
C GLU A 249 13.93 -16.01 15.12
N GLY A 250 13.54 -16.95 15.95
CA GLY A 250 12.72 -16.73 17.15
C GLY A 250 11.23 -16.96 16.90
N ALA A 251 10.41 -16.53 17.86
CA ALA A 251 8.97 -16.75 17.77
C ALA A 251 8.31 -15.84 16.72
N TRP A 252 7.52 -16.43 15.82
CA TRP A 252 6.77 -15.71 14.77
C TRP A 252 6.01 -14.49 15.28
N ASN A 253 5.28 -14.64 16.40
CA ASN A 253 4.48 -13.55 16.95
C ASN A 253 5.32 -12.34 17.40
N VAL A 254 6.60 -12.51 17.73
CA VAL A 254 7.50 -11.42 18.08
C VAL A 254 7.86 -10.63 16.82
N ARG A 255 8.25 -11.32 15.75
CA ARG A 255 8.55 -10.71 14.44
C ARG A 255 7.31 -10.04 13.87
N LYS A 256 6.18 -10.75 13.82
CA LYS A 256 4.89 -10.23 13.36
C LYS A 256 4.52 -8.91 14.06
N LYS A 257 4.59 -8.89 15.40
CA LYS A 257 4.27 -7.69 16.18
C LYS A 257 5.23 -6.53 15.89
N ALA A 258 6.52 -6.80 15.76
CA ALA A 258 7.51 -5.79 15.41
C ALA A 258 7.25 -5.16 14.03
N ALA A 259 6.92 -5.99 13.04
CA ALA A 259 6.58 -5.55 11.68
C ALA A 259 5.29 -4.71 11.67
N GLN A 260 4.23 -5.20 12.31
CA GLN A 260 2.95 -4.50 12.41
C GLN A 260 3.09 -3.16 13.13
N GLN A 261 3.83 -3.10 14.23
CA GLN A 261 4.11 -1.86 14.95
C GLN A 261 4.84 -0.86 14.04
N ALA A 262 5.91 -1.28 13.36
CA ALA A 262 6.64 -0.41 12.45
C ALA A 262 5.76 0.10 11.30
N TYR A 263 4.92 -0.76 10.72
CA TYR A 263 3.97 -0.37 9.68
C TYR A 263 3.05 0.77 10.15
N PHE A 264 2.45 0.61 11.33
CA PHE A 264 1.56 1.62 11.90
C PHE A 264 2.30 2.90 12.33
N GLU A 265 3.56 2.82 12.73
CA GLU A 265 4.38 4.00 13.00
C GLU A 265 4.73 4.79 11.73
N TRP A 266 4.99 4.10 10.61
CA TRP A 266 5.58 4.71 9.41
C TRP A 266 4.60 5.08 8.31
N LEU A 267 3.40 4.52 8.32
CA LEU A 267 2.37 4.85 7.34
C LEU A 267 1.29 5.75 7.94
N PRO A 268 0.72 6.66 7.14
CA PRO A 268 -0.36 7.55 7.56
C PRO A 268 -1.71 6.82 7.61
N ILE A 269 -1.77 5.77 8.41
CA ILE A 269 -2.95 4.94 8.64
C ILE A 269 -3.54 5.24 10.03
N THR A 270 -4.84 5.14 10.18
CA THR A 270 -5.51 5.33 11.47
C THR A 270 -5.07 4.27 12.48
N ASP A 271 -4.60 4.73 13.65
CA ASP A 271 -4.16 3.83 14.71
C ASP A 271 -5.31 3.01 15.30
N ASN A 272 -5.03 1.75 15.57
CA ASN A 272 -5.89 0.88 16.34
C ASN A 272 -5.04 -0.11 17.16
N THR A 273 -5.60 -0.60 18.26
CA THR A 273 -4.88 -1.45 19.23
C THR A 273 -4.60 -2.86 18.73
N GLN A 274 -5.22 -3.28 17.63
CA GLN A 274 -5.14 -4.64 17.09
C GLN A 274 -4.28 -4.72 15.82
N TYR A 275 -3.72 -3.59 15.36
CA TYR A 275 -3.02 -3.47 14.07
C TYR A 275 -3.88 -3.99 12.89
N GLN A 276 -5.17 -3.69 12.91
CA GLN A 276 -6.10 -4.11 11.87
C GLN A 276 -6.03 -3.15 10.68
N VAL A 277 -5.76 -3.66 9.48
CA VAL A 277 -5.65 -2.87 8.26
C VAL A 277 -6.87 -2.96 7.36
N ASN A 278 -7.71 -4.00 7.53
CA ASN A 278 -8.96 -4.07 6.77
C ASN A 278 -9.94 -2.99 7.26
N ARG A 279 -10.40 -2.18 6.33
CA ARG A 279 -11.28 -1.03 6.57
C ARG A 279 -11.95 -0.56 5.29
N SER A 280 -13.03 0.21 5.40
CA SER A 280 -13.77 0.75 4.26
C SER A 280 -13.72 2.26 4.18
N PHE A 281 -13.84 2.78 2.95
CA PHE A 281 -13.93 4.20 2.64
C PHE A 281 -15.12 4.43 1.75
N ALA A 282 -16.07 5.24 2.21
CA ALA A 282 -17.27 5.62 1.46
C ALA A 282 -17.06 6.94 0.74
N PHE A 283 -17.21 6.95 -0.57
CA PHE A 283 -17.18 8.14 -1.42
C PHE A 283 -18.61 8.46 -1.88
N GLY A 284 -19.47 8.74 -0.91
CA GLY A 284 -20.88 9.00 -1.12
C GLY A 284 -21.59 7.87 -1.87
N SER A 285 -22.44 8.21 -2.81
CA SER A 285 -23.12 7.24 -3.69
C SER A 285 -22.28 6.75 -4.87
N LEU A 286 -21.05 7.29 -5.05
CA LEU A 286 -20.21 6.95 -6.20
C LEU A 286 -19.45 5.64 -6.01
N ALA A 287 -18.76 5.46 -4.89
CA ALA A 287 -17.93 4.28 -4.66
C ALA A 287 -17.76 3.95 -3.19
N ASN A 288 -17.64 2.65 -2.89
CA ASN A 288 -17.08 2.16 -1.64
C ASN A 288 -15.79 1.38 -1.95
N LEU A 289 -14.72 1.70 -1.23
CA LEU A 289 -13.44 1.00 -1.29
C LEU A 289 -13.27 0.18 0.00
N TYR A 290 -13.11 -1.13 -0.15
CA TYR A 290 -12.86 -2.09 0.93
C TYR A 290 -11.42 -2.55 0.83
N MET A 291 -10.56 -2.12 1.75
CA MET A 291 -9.18 -2.60 1.86
C MET A 291 -9.18 -3.91 2.63
N LEU A 292 -8.62 -4.94 2.04
CA LEU A 292 -8.56 -6.29 2.62
C LEU A 292 -7.22 -6.52 3.33
N ASP A 293 -7.20 -7.44 4.28
CA ASP A 293 -6.00 -8.05 4.86
C ASP A 293 -5.95 -9.53 4.46
N GLU A 294 -5.21 -9.83 3.42
CA GLU A 294 -5.06 -11.18 2.89
C GLU A 294 -3.85 -11.91 3.48
N ARG A 295 -3.31 -11.40 4.59
CA ARG A 295 -2.10 -11.96 5.23
C ARG A 295 -2.31 -12.27 6.72
N MET A 296 -2.68 -11.27 7.52
CA MET A 296 -2.61 -11.38 8.99
C MET A 296 -3.95 -11.62 9.68
N SER A 297 -5.10 -11.28 9.04
CA SER A 297 -6.43 -11.32 9.68
C SER A 297 -7.02 -12.69 9.92
N GLY A 298 -6.43 -13.76 9.40
CA GLY A 298 -6.97 -15.11 9.58
C GLY A 298 -6.64 -16.05 8.43
N ARG A 299 -5.76 -15.62 7.52
CA ARG A 299 -5.28 -16.45 6.42
C ARG A 299 -4.61 -17.71 6.96
N THR A 300 -5.04 -18.86 6.47
CA THR A 300 -4.35 -20.13 6.69
C THR A 300 -3.09 -20.25 5.84
N LYS A 301 -2.15 -21.11 6.24
CA LYS A 301 -0.99 -21.45 5.42
C LYS A 301 -1.40 -21.84 4.00
N GLN A 302 -0.59 -21.47 3.00
CA GLN A 302 -0.80 -21.82 1.60
C GLN A 302 -0.95 -23.35 1.46
N PRO A 303 -2.06 -23.84 0.89
CA PRO A 303 -2.25 -25.27 0.67
C PRO A 303 -1.45 -25.78 -0.51
N SER A 304 -1.31 -27.10 -0.62
CA SER A 304 -0.92 -27.72 -1.90
C SER A 304 -2.03 -27.56 -2.95
N GLU A 305 -1.71 -27.72 -4.23
CA GLU A 305 -2.71 -27.63 -5.30
C GLU A 305 -3.86 -28.61 -5.12
N GLU A 306 -3.58 -29.83 -4.64
CA GLU A 306 -4.59 -30.85 -4.37
C GLU A 306 -5.57 -30.44 -3.26
N ASN A 307 -5.10 -29.63 -2.30
CA ASN A 307 -5.86 -29.21 -1.14
C ASN A 307 -6.50 -27.81 -1.29
N ALA A 308 -6.35 -27.14 -2.42
CA ALA A 308 -6.80 -25.76 -2.63
C ALA A 308 -8.33 -25.55 -2.46
N SER A 309 -9.11 -26.63 -2.57
CA SER A 309 -10.59 -26.59 -2.44
C SER A 309 -11.11 -27.02 -1.06
N LEU A 310 -10.23 -27.27 -0.08
CA LEU A 310 -10.68 -27.66 1.26
C LEU A 310 -11.39 -26.51 1.97
N GLU A 311 -12.43 -26.86 2.76
CA GLU A 311 -13.19 -25.88 3.57
C GLU A 311 -12.37 -25.20 4.66
N SER A 312 -11.31 -25.85 5.13
CA SER A 312 -10.42 -25.33 6.16
C SER A 312 -9.52 -24.20 5.66
N ASN A 313 -9.38 -24.05 4.33
CA ASN A 313 -8.55 -22.99 3.75
C ASN A 313 -9.33 -21.69 3.68
N THR A 314 -8.81 -20.67 4.33
CA THR A 314 -9.38 -19.31 4.31
C THR A 314 -8.31 -18.28 4.00
N MET A 315 -8.63 -17.33 3.14
CA MET A 315 -7.82 -16.16 2.83
C MET A 315 -8.10 -15.01 3.81
N LEU A 316 -9.37 -14.76 4.10
CA LEU A 316 -9.82 -13.63 4.90
C LEU A 316 -10.03 -13.99 6.38
N GLY A 317 -10.28 -15.27 6.68
CA GLY A 317 -10.83 -15.68 7.96
C GLY A 317 -12.28 -15.24 8.13
N LYS A 318 -13.01 -15.91 9.05
CA LYS A 318 -14.45 -15.71 9.20
C LYS A 318 -14.84 -14.25 9.51
N ASN A 319 -14.12 -13.59 10.39
CA ASN A 319 -14.50 -12.24 10.83
C ASN A 319 -14.41 -11.21 9.70
N GLN A 320 -13.35 -11.25 8.90
CA GLN A 320 -13.19 -10.33 7.77
C GLN A 320 -14.13 -10.70 6.61
N TYR A 321 -14.36 -12.00 6.36
CA TYR A 321 -15.33 -12.45 5.38
C TYR A 321 -16.74 -11.91 5.70
N ASP A 322 -17.21 -12.11 6.94
CA ASP A 322 -18.53 -11.65 7.37
C ASP A 322 -18.63 -10.11 7.31
N TRP A 323 -17.57 -9.39 7.72
CA TRP A 323 -17.50 -7.94 7.61
C TRP A 323 -17.64 -7.48 6.15
N LEU A 324 -16.87 -8.06 5.22
CA LEU A 324 -16.91 -7.67 3.80
C LEU A 324 -18.31 -7.88 3.19
N VAL A 325 -18.92 -9.05 3.42
CA VAL A 325 -20.23 -9.35 2.92
C VAL A 325 -21.29 -8.39 3.49
N ASN A 326 -21.22 -8.08 4.79
CA ASN A 326 -22.13 -7.13 5.43
C ASN A 326 -21.98 -5.71 4.89
N GLU A 327 -20.75 -5.20 4.76
CA GLU A 327 -20.48 -3.87 4.17
C GLU A 327 -21.00 -3.76 2.75
N MET A 328 -20.77 -4.77 1.91
CA MET A 328 -21.25 -4.80 0.52
C MET A 328 -22.78 -4.92 0.45
N ASN A 329 -23.41 -5.65 1.36
CA ASN A 329 -24.87 -5.71 1.44
C ASN A 329 -25.49 -4.35 1.78
N GLN A 330 -24.84 -3.56 2.62
CA GLN A 330 -25.32 -2.22 3.01
C GLN A 330 -25.01 -1.14 1.97
N SER A 331 -24.01 -1.40 1.09
CA SER A 331 -23.56 -0.43 0.09
C SER A 331 -24.67 -0.12 -0.94
N ASN A 332 -24.93 1.18 -1.15
CA ASN A 332 -25.73 1.67 -2.28
C ASN A 332 -24.88 2.41 -3.33
N ALA A 333 -23.56 2.28 -3.23
CA ALA A 333 -22.64 2.92 -4.14
C ALA A 333 -22.76 2.39 -5.57
N ALA A 334 -22.42 3.24 -6.54
CA ALA A 334 -22.36 2.85 -7.94
C ALA A 334 -21.28 1.78 -8.18
N TRP A 335 -20.15 1.89 -7.48
CA TRP A 335 -19.01 0.98 -7.60
C TRP A 335 -18.63 0.41 -6.23
N ASN A 336 -18.40 -0.90 -6.18
CA ASN A 336 -17.78 -1.59 -5.04
C ASN A 336 -16.37 -1.99 -5.45
N ILE A 337 -15.37 -1.52 -4.70
CA ILE A 337 -13.96 -1.65 -5.04
C ILE A 337 -13.27 -2.46 -3.94
N LEU A 338 -12.60 -3.55 -4.27
CA LEU A 338 -11.75 -4.30 -3.36
C LEU A 338 -10.30 -3.86 -3.54
N GLY A 339 -9.67 -3.37 -2.48
CA GLY A 339 -8.22 -3.22 -2.37
C GLY A 339 -7.64 -4.55 -1.91
N ASN A 340 -7.30 -5.38 -2.87
CA ASN A 340 -6.93 -6.78 -2.74
C ASN A 340 -5.43 -6.94 -3.03
N GLN A 341 -4.70 -7.76 -2.27
CA GLN A 341 -3.26 -7.88 -2.44
C GLN A 341 -2.93 -8.84 -3.58
N VAL A 342 -3.32 -10.10 -3.45
CA VAL A 342 -2.90 -11.18 -4.34
C VAL A 342 -3.91 -11.46 -5.45
N LEU A 343 -3.49 -12.10 -6.55
CA LEU A 343 -4.35 -12.34 -7.72
C LEU A 343 -5.66 -13.04 -7.35
N PHE A 344 -6.78 -12.38 -7.64
CA PHE A 344 -8.13 -12.86 -7.33
C PHE A 344 -8.63 -13.88 -8.38
N SER A 345 -8.43 -13.61 -9.65
CA SER A 345 -8.82 -14.46 -10.76
C SER A 345 -7.90 -15.67 -10.93
N SER A 346 -8.42 -16.71 -11.57
CA SER A 346 -7.58 -17.82 -12.02
C SER A 346 -7.03 -17.58 -13.41
N ILE A 347 -5.74 -17.84 -13.58
CA ILE A 347 -5.05 -17.82 -14.88
C ILE A 347 -4.47 -19.20 -15.16
N THR A 348 -4.79 -19.73 -16.33
CA THR A 348 -4.20 -20.97 -16.84
C THR A 348 -2.87 -20.67 -17.49
N ILE A 349 -1.79 -21.26 -16.96
CA ILE A 349 -0.43 -21.12 -17.48
C ILE A 349 -0.16 -22.25 -18.45
N PRO A 350 0.23 -21.97 -19.72
CA PRO A 350 0.58 -23.03 -20.68
C PRO A 350 1.79 -23.85 -20.16
N PRO A 351 1.78 -25.18 -20.32
CA PRO A 351 2.85 -26.05 -19.83
C PRO A 351 4.25 -25.72 -20.38
N ASP A 352 4.31 -25.13 -21.58
CA ASP A 352 5.54 -24.75 -22.26
C ASP A 352 6.03 -23.32 -21.92
N VAL A 353 5.45 -22.69 -20.90
CA VAL A 353 5.89 -21.39 -20.37
C VAL A 353 6.80 -21.63 -19.19
N ALA A 354 8.11 -21.49 -19.42
CA ALA A 354 9.10 -21.59 -18.35
C ALA A 354 8.98 -20.42 -17.34
N GLY A 355 9.14 -20.74 -16.07
CA GLY A 355 9.33 -19.75 -15.00
C GLY A 355 8.07 -19.13 -14.43
N ILE A 356 6.89 -19.31 -15.01
CA ILE A 356 5.63 -19.01 -14.37
C ILE A 356 5.09 -20.31 -13.79
N LYS A 357 4.97 -20.37 -12.48
CA LYS A 357 4.31 -21.47 -11.77
C LYS A 357 2.97 -20.99 -11.27
N LYS A 358 2.03 -21.91 -11.15
CA LYS A 358 0.76 -21.67 -10.46
C LYS A 358 1.07 -21.42 -8.98
N SER A 359 0.75 -20.25 -8.48
CA SER A 359 0.96 -19.91 -7.08
C SER A 359 -0.27 -20.25 -6.24
N MET A 360 -0.06 -20.98 -5.15
CA MET A 360 -1.09 -21.21 -4.14
C MET A 360 -1.13 -20.09 -3.11
N ASP A 361 -0.24 -19.14 -3.20
CA ASP A 361 -0.21 -17.93 -2.40
C ASP A 361 -1.30 -16.92 -2.80
N THR A 362 -1.87 -17.07 -3.98
CA THR A 362 -3.01 -16.28 -4.50
C THR A 362 -4.35 -16.93 -4.12
N TRP A 363 -5.46 -16.30 -4.49
CA TRP A 363 -6.79 -16.89 -4.34
C TRP A 363 -6.98 -18.26 -5.03
N GLN A 364 -6.01 -18.67 -5.83
CA GLN A 364 -5.96 -20.00 -6.40
C GLN A 364 -5.77 -21.10 -5.33
N GLY A 365 -5.16 -20.78 -4.20
CA GLY A 365 -5.05 -21.66 -3.04
C GLY A 365 -6.31 -21.72 -2.17
N TYR A 366 -7.27 -20.83 -2.38
CA TYR A 366 -8.45 -20.62 -1.52
C TYR A 366 -9.74 -20.63 -2.33
N LEU A 367 -9.86 -21.59 -3.26
CA LEU A 367 -10.93 -21.66 -4.26
C LEU A 367 -12.33 -21.72 -3.64
N LYS A 368 -12.48 -22.41 -2.50
CA LYS A 368 -13.78 -22.55 -1.82
C LYS A 368 -14.30 -21.20 -1.37
N GLU A 369 -13.51 -20.47 -0.60
CA GLU A 369 -13.89 -19.15 -0.07
C GLU A 369 -14.08 -18.14 -1.20
N ARG A 370 -13.19 -18.12 -2.21
CA ARG A 370 -13.38 -17.27 -3.39
C ARG A 370 -14.72 -17.51 -4.08
N ASN A 371 -15.09 -18.78 -4.29
CA ASN A 371 -16.37 -19.13 -4.93
C ASN A 371 -17.56 -18.73 -4.07
N GLN A 372 -17.45 -18.83 -2.74
CA GLN A 372 -18.47 -18.33 -1.82
C GLN A 372 -18.61 -16.80 -1.93
N LEU A 373 -17.51 -16.05 -2.00
CA LEU A 373 -17.56 -14.60 -2.26
C LEU A 373 -18.23 -14.28 -3.60
N PHE A 374 -17.92 -15.00 -4.66
CA PHE A 374 -18.60 -14.82 -5.94
C PHE A 374 -20.11 -15.07 -5.85
N ASP A 375 -20.54 -16.10 -5.10
CA ASP A 375 -21.95 -16.35 -4.86
C ASP A 375 -22.61 -15.19 -4.10
N GLU A 376 -21.97 -14.65 -3.05
CA GLU A 376 -22.50 -13.51 -2.30
C GLU A 376 -22.55 -12.24 -3.15
N PHE A 377 -21.49 -11.91 -3.89
CA PHE A 377 -21.47 -10.74 -4.79
C PHE A 377 -22.56 -10.84 -5.86
N HIS A 378 -22.79 -12.04 -6.39
CA HIS A 378 -23.88 -12.27 -7.36
C HIS A 378 -25.27 -12.06 -6.71
N LYS A 379 -25.53 -12.59 -5.52
CA LYS A 379 -26.76 -12.36 -4.76
C LYS A 379 -27.01 -10.87 -4.51
N ILE A 380 -25.98 -10.15 -4.04
CA ILE A 380 -26.04 -8.70 -3.79
C ILE A 380 -26.35 -7.93 -5.09
N SER A 381 -25.70 -8.30 -6.18
CA SER A 381 -25.90 -7.72 -7.50
C SER A 381 -27.35 -7.88 -7.97
N LEU A 382 -27.92 -9.08 -7.81
CA LEU A 382 -29.32 -9.35 -8.16
C LEU A 382 -30.29 -8.56 -7.25
N ALA A 383 -30.07 -8.58 -5.94
CA ALA A 383 -30.94 -7.90 -4.99
C ALA A 383 -31.00 -6.37 -5.20
N LYS A 384 -29.93 -5.79 -5.73
CA LYS A 384 -29.81 -4.34 -6.00
C LYS A 384 -30.08 -3.96 -7.44
N TYR A 385 -30.46 -4.90 -8.29
CA TYR A 385 -30.67 -4.68 -9.73
C TYR A 385 -29.47 -4.01 -10.42
N GLN A 386 -28.27 -4.38 -10.00
CA GLN A 386 -27.02 -3.85 -10.51
C GLN A 386 -26.08 -4.98 -10.91
N ALA A 387 -25.42 -4.84 -12.04
CA ALA A 387 -24.41 -5.77 -12.50
C ALA A 387 -23.19 -5.00 -12.99
N ASN A 388 -22.06 -5.70 -13.09
CA ASN A 388 -20.81 -5.16 -13.62
C ASN A 388 -20.30 -3.93 -12.84
N ASN A 389 -20.43 -3.94 -11.51
CA ASN A 389 -20.07 -2.84 -10.64
C ASN A 389 -19.02 -3.20 -9.58
N LEU A 390 -18.46 -4.40 -9.66
CA LEU A 390 -17.33 -4.83 -8.83
C LEU A 390 -16.01 -4.50 -9.53
N ILE A 391 -15.09 -3.88 -8.82
CA ILE A 391 -13.72 -3.63 -9.26
C ILE A 391 -12.77 -4.23 -8.22
N VAL A 392 -11.95 -5.19 -8.63
CA VAL A 392 -10.87 -5.74 -7.80
C VAL A 392 -9.57 -5.11 -8.25
N LEU A 393 -8.88 -4.44 -7.33
CA LEU A 393 -7.57 -3.85 -7.54
C LEU A 393 -6.52 -4.75 -6.90
N THR A 394 -5.55 -5.23 -7.67
CA THR A 394 -4.60 -6.27 -7.27
C THR A 394 -3.15 -5.83 -7.45
N GLY A 395 -2.26 -6.28 -6.55
CA GLY A 395 -0.80 -6.09 -6.55
C GLY A 395 -0.01 -7.38 -6.79
N ASP A 396 0.98 -7.64 -5.95
CA ASP A 396 1.77 -8.87 -5.76
C ASP A 396 2.55 -9.38 -7.00
N ILE A 397 1.88 -9.68 -8.08
CA ILE A 397 2.46 -10.44 -9.21
C ILE A 397 3.39 -9.64 -10.14
N HIS A 398 3.74 -8.41 -9.81
CA HIS A 398 4.68 -7.54 -10.55
C HIS A 398 4.38 -7.40 -12.04
N SER A 399 3.13 -7.50 -12.43
CA SER A 399 2.68 -7.51 -13.82
C SER A 399 1.37 -6.76 -13.98
N SER A 400 1.12 -6.21 -15.17
CA SER A 400 -0.14 -5.53 -15.46
C SER A 400 -1.11 -6.49 -16.13
N LEU A 401 -2.31 -6.64 -15.58
CA LEU A 401 -3.38 -7.41 -16.18
C LEU A 401 -4.71 -6.66 -16.12
N ALA A 402 -5.61 -6.99 -17.06
CA ALA A 402 -7.04 -6.70 -16.96
C ALA A 402 -7.80 -8.00 -17.21
N LEU A 403 -8.73 -8.32 -16.31
CA LEU A 403 -9.56 -9.52 -16.40
C LEU A 403 -11.02 -9.17 -16.17
N THR A 404 -11.90 -9.81 -16.95
CA THR A 404 -13.35 -9.77 -16.70
C THR A 404 -13.71 -10.74 -15.59
N LEU A 405 -14.54 -10.31 -14.64
CA LEU A 405 -15.07 -11.16 -13.58
C LEU A 405 -16.50 -11.58 -13.93
N GLU A 406 -16.72 -12.89 -14.04
CA GLU A 406 -18.00 -13.49 -14.31
C GLU A 406 -18.31 -14.61 -13.31
N HIS A 407 -19.57 -14.77 -12.95
CA HIS A 407 -20.04 -15.88 -12.14
C HIS A 407 -21.38 -16.38 -12.68
N LYS A 408 -21.51 -17.71 -12.89
CA LYS A 408 -22.73 -18.33 -13.44
C LYS A 408 -23.20 -17.67 -14.76
N ASN A 409 -22.24 -17.36 -15.63
CA ASN A 409 -22.44 -16.65 -16.91
C ASN A 409 -23.07 -15.25 -16.78
N LYS A 410 -22.87 -14.59 -15.64
CA LYS A 410 -23.29 -13.21 -15.41
C LYS A 410 -22.08 -12.33 -15.11
N PRO A 411 -22.00 -11.12 -15.67
CA PRO A 411 -20.91 -10.20 -15.38
C PRO A 411 -21.01 -9.70 -13.94
N LEU A 412 -19.93 -9.79 -13.19
CA LEU A 412 -19.76 -9.19 -11.86
C LEU A 412 -18.98 -7.87 -11.92
N GLY A 413 -17.95 -7.81 -12.76
CA GLY A 413 -17.07 -6.67 -12.84
C GLY A 413 -15.72 -7.00 -13.48
N VAL A 414 -14.67 -6.40 -12.94
CA VAL A 414 -13.29 -6.54 -13.45
C VAL A 414 -12.28 -6.71 -12.33
N GLU A 415 -11.15 -7.35 -12.67
CA GLU A 415 -9.93 -7.27 -11.88
C GLU A 415 -8.87 -6.50 -12.66
N TRP A 416 -8.31 -5.46 -12.05
CA TRP A 416 -7.24 -4.64 -12.60
C TRP A 416 -5.98 -4.78 -11.74
N VAL A 417 -4.98 -5.41 -12.31
CA VAL A 417 -3.71 -5.70 -11.64
C VAL A 417 -2.69 -4.61 -11.96
N ALA A 418 -2.16 -3.99 -10.92
CA ALA A 418 -1.13 -2.96 -11.04
C ALA A 418 0.25 -3.57 -11.31
N PRO A 419 1.10 -2.93 -12.14
CA PRO A 419 2.50 -3.30 -12.22
C PRO A 419 3.21 -2.96 -10.92
N SER A 420 4.36 -3.60 -10.66
CA SER A 420 5.24 -3.16 -9.58
C SER A 420 5.76 -1.73 -9.82
N VAL A 421 5.99 -0.99 -8.72
CA VAL A 421 6.74 0.27 -8.77
C VAL A 421 8.17 0.02 -9.21
N THR A 422 8.83 -0.99 -8.61
CA THR A 422 10.22 -1.35 -8.93
C THR A 422 10.53 -2.83 -8.85
N SER A 423 9.76 -3.64 -8.10
CA SER A 423 10.08 -5.07 -7.91
C SER A 423 10.13 -5.83 -9.21
N ALA A 424 11.10 -6.76 -9.33
CA ALA A 424 11.40 -7.45 -10.58
C ALA A 424 10.17 -8.05 -11.27
N ASN A 425 9.94 -7.65 -12.50
CA ASN A 425 8.91 -8.24 -13.34
C ASN A 425 9.42 -9.51 -14.06
N TYR A 426 8.53 -10.20 -14.77
CA TYR A 426 8.89 -11.45 -15.47
C TYR A 426 10.03 -11.24 -16.49
N ASN A 427 10.07 -10.08 -17.16
CA ASN A 427 11.08 -9.78 -18.19
C ASN A 427 12.50 -9.65 -17.60
N GLU A 428 12.63 -9.32 -16.33
CA GLU A 428 13.93 -9.17 -15.65
C GLU A 428 14.42 -10.51 -15.08
N ARG A 429 13.49 -11.36 -14.68
CA ARG A 429 13.81 -12.74 -14.24
C ARG A 429 14.09 -13.70 -15.39
N TYR A 430 13.47 -13.48 -16.55
CA TYR A 430 13.53 -14.35 -17.71
C TYR A 430 13.78 -13.53 -18.99
N SER A 431 14.49 -14.10 -19.97
CA SER A 431 14.88 -13.41 -21.21
C SER A 431 13.71 -12.63 -21.87
N SER A 432 13.98 -11.38 -22.23
CA SER A 432 13.01 -10.46 -22.85
C SER A 432 12.40 -10.94 -24.18
N CYS A 433 13.15 -11.71 -24.98
CA CYS A 433 12.66 -12.31 -26.23
C CYS A 433 11.52 -13.32 -25.99
N LYS A 434 11.56 -14.05 -24.87
CA LYS A 434 10.54 -15.02 -24.49
C LYS A 434 9.28 -14.35 -23.93
N THR A 435 9.41 -13.20 -23.25
CA THR A 435 8.31 -12.54 -22.53
C THR A 435 7.16 -12.15 -23.46
N LYS A 436 7.43 -11.57 -24.63
CA LYS A 436 6.36 -11.23 -25.61
C LYS A 436 5.64 -12.49 -26.13
N SER A 437 6.35 -13.60 -26.27
CA SER A 437 5.74 -14.86 -26.65
C SER A 437 4.83 -15.40 -25.54
N VAL A 438 5.27 -15.28 -24.28
CA VAL A 438 4.46 -15.66 -23.11
C VAL A 438 3.20 -14.82 -23.03
N GLU A 439 3.29 -13.49 -23.11
CA GLU A 439 2.11 -12.60 -23.14
C GLU A 439 1.12 -13.00 -24.24
N ARG A 440 1.59 -13.33 -25.43
CA ARG A 440 0.75 -13.77 -26.54
C ARG A 440 0.07 -15.12 -26.27
N LYS A 441 0.77 -16.07 -25.61
CA LYS A 441 0.20 -17.37 -25.23
C LYS A 441 -0.88 -17.20 -24.16
N LEU A 442 -0.59 -16.41 -23.11
CA LEU A 442 -1.54 -16.14 -22.03
C LEU A 442 -2.84 -15.51 -22.55
N ARG A 443 -2.76 -14.57 -23.50
CA ARG A 443 -3.92 -13.90 -24.10
C ARG A 443 -4.77 -14.77 -25.02
N LYS A 444 -4.45 -16.05 -25.25
CA LYS A 444 -5.32 -16.92 -26.04
C LYS A 444 -6.64 -17.14 -25.30
N LYS A 445 -7.74 -16.65 -25.87
CA LYS A 445 -9.09 -16.72 -25.26
C LYS A 445 -9.57 -18.15 -25.00
N ALA A 446 -9.13 -19.12 -25.80
CA ALA A 446 -9.36 -20.55 -25.55
C ALA A 446 -8.72 -21.06 -24.25
N LEU A 447 -7.66 -20.40 -23.78
CA LEU A 447 -6.94 -20.75 -22.56
C LEU A 447 -7.40 -19.90 -21.36
N ASN A 448 -7.47 -18.59 -21.56
CA ASN A 448 -7.83 -17.60 -20.56
C ASN A 448 -8.94 -16.67 -21.11
N PRO A 449 -10.20 -17.09 -21.12
CA PRO A 449 -11.29 -16.31 -21.71
C PRO A 449 -11.48 -14.95 -21.01
N ALA A 450 -11.23 -14.89 -19.70
CA ALA A 450 -11.36 -13.68 -18.89
C ALA A 450 -10.22 -12.69 -19.05
N LEU A 451 -9.05 -13.09 -19.56
CA LEU A 451 -7.86 -12.22 -19.64
C LEU A 451 -7.93 -11.32 -20.89
N ASP A 452 -8.16 -10.02 -20.69
CA ASP A 452 -8.28 -9.01 -21.74
C ASP A 452 -6.94 -8.34 -22.06
N PHE A 453 -6.16 -8.07 -21.03
CA PHE A 453 -4.84 -7.45 -21.17
C PHE A 453 -3.80 -8.11 -20.28
N VAL A 454 -2.56 -8.23 -20.76
CA VAL A 454 -1.39 -8.64 -19.98
C VAL A 454 -0.12 -7.93 -20.47
N ASN A 455 0.66 -7.43 -19.51
CA ASN A 455 2.00 -6.88 -19.74
C ASN A 455 2.93 -7.34 -18.60
N LEU A 456 3.93 -8.16 -18.95
CA LEU A 456 4.90 -8.79 -18.04
C LEU A 456 6.26 -8.07 -18.04
N ARG A 457 6.35 -6.85 -18.57
CA ARG A 457 7.63 -6.22 -18.96
C ARG A 457 7.89 -4.85 -18.38
N HIS A 458 6.92 -4.22 -17.75
CA HIS A 458 7.06 -2.81 -17.42
C HIS A 458 6.63 -2.52 -15.98
N HIS A 459 7.42 -1.70 -15.32
CA HIS A 459 7.10 -1.05 -14.06
C HIS A 459 6.22 0.18 -14.27
N GLY A 460 5.54 0.62 -13.21
CA GLY A 460 4.75 1.84 -13.29
C GLY A 460 3.61 1.90 -12.27
N PHE A 461 2.45 2.33 -12.72
CA PHE A 461 1.25 2.51 -11.91
C PHE A 461 -0.02 2.43 -12.77
N VAL A 462 -1.17 2.32 -12.12
CA VAL A 462 -2.49 2.42 -12.76
C VAL A 462 -3.18 3.69 -12.30
N LEU A 463 -3.84 4.40 -13.20
CA LEU A 463 -4.72 5.51 -12.90
C LEU A 463 -6.17 5.07 -13.09
N ILE A 464 -7.01 5.29 -12.08
CA ILE A 464 -8.43 4.96 -12.07
C ILE A 464 -9.22 6.25 -12.14
N GLU A 465 -10.22 6.27 -13.00
CA GLU A 465 -11.19 7.37 -13.16
C GLU A 465 -12.60 6.80 -13.08
N LEU A 466 -13.40 7.26 -12.11
CA LEU A 466 -14.76 6.80 -11.88
C LEU A 466 -15.76 7.92 -12.11
N THR A 467 -16.88 7.57 -12.70
CA THR A 467 -18.13 8.34 -12.75
C THR A 467 -19.28 7.43 -12.32
N PRO A 468 -20.50 7.92 -12.08
CA PRO A 468 -21.64 7.07 -11.67
C PRO A 468 -21.96 5.91 -12.64
N SER A 469 -21.58 6.03 -13.91
CA SER A 469 -21.92 5.04 -14.95
C SER A 469 -20.70 4.34 -15.57
N HIS A 470 -19.51 4.91 -15.42
CA HIS A 470 -18.30 4.39 -16.07
C HIS A 470 -17.15 4.32 -15.08
N ALA A 471 -16.38 3.23 -15.17
CA ALA A 471 -15.08 3.10 -14.53
C ALA A 471 -14.02 2.87 -15.62
N LYS A 472 -12.91 3.56 -15.50
CA LYS A 472 -11.80 3.49 -16.46
C LYS A 472 -10.48 3.32 -15.72
N SER A 473 -9.67 2.37 -16.19
CA SER A 473 -8.29 2.20 -15.76
C SER A 473 -7.32 2.49 -16.91
N THR A 474 -6.18 3.11 -16.56
CA THR A 474 -5.10 3.38 -17.52
C THR A 474 -3.77 2.99 -16.92
N TRP A 475 -3.08 2.05 -17.56
CA TRP A 475 -1.75 1.60 -17.17
C TRP A 475 -0.68 2.49 -17.75
N TYR A 476 0.23 2.93 -16.90
CA TYR A 476 1.39 3.72 -17.27
C TYR A 476 2.67 2.97 -16.98
N LYS A 477 3.62 2.98 -17.92
CA LYS A 477 4.96 2.47 -17.69
C LYS A 477 5.95 3.58 -17.40
N VAL A 478 6.93 3.28 -16.53
CA VAL A 478 8.05 4.15 -16.19
C VAL A 478 9.34 3.33 -16.22
N LYS A 479 10.49 3.97 -16.53
CA LYS A 479 11.80 3.33 -16.47
C LYS A 479 12.37 3.47 -15.06
N VAL A 480 12.81 2.37 -14.44
CA VAL A 480 13.23 2.37 -13.02
C VAL A 480 14.72 2.13 -12.81
N HIS A 481 15.46 1.58 -13.78
CA HIS A 481 16.89 1.25 -13.61
C HIS A 481 17.86 2.43 -13.83
N LYS A 482 17.35 3.64 -14.07
CA LYS A 482 18.18 4.85 -14.21
C LYS A 482 17.52 6.00 -13.45
N PRO A 483 18.29 6.73 -12.60
CA PRO A 483 17.73 7.82 -11.82
C PRO A 483 17.18 8.93 -12.72
N GLY A 484 16.14 9.62 -12.28
CA GLY A 484 15.55 10.77 -12.96
C GLY A 484 14.80 10.46 -14.27
N LYS A 485 14.56 9.19 -14.60
CA LYS A 485 13.77 8.80 -15.79
C LYS A 485 12.27 8.74 -15.48
N THR A 486 11.73 9.85 -15.06
CA THR A 486 10.36 9.97 -14.50
C THR A 486 9.25 10.12 -15.55
N LYS A 487 9.57 10.16 -16.85
CA LYS A 487 8.55 10.24 -17.90
C LYS A 487 7.74 8.95 -17.98
N SER A 488 6.47 9.03 -17.66
CA SER A 488 5.51 7.93 -17.85
C SER A 488 5.00 7.87 -19.29
N LYS A 489 4.59 6.67 -19.70
CA LYS A 489 3.95 6.44 -21.00
C LYS A 489 2.78 5.48 -20.82
N LYS A 490 1.61 5.88 -21.27
CA LYS A 490 0.43 5.02 -21.34
C LYS A 490 0.71 3.78 -22.20
N ILE A 491 0.31 2.59 -21.71
CA ILE A 491 0.48 1.32 -22.42
C ILE A 491 -0.85 0.63 -22.70
N HIS A 492 -1.89 0.87 -21.87
CA HIS A 492 -3.21 0.29 -22.05
C HIS A 492 -4.27 1.17 -21.38
N THR A 493 -5.50 1.04 -21.83
CA THR A 493 -6.69 1.61 -21.19
C THR A 493 -7.82 0.60 -21.29
N GLU A 494 -8.49 0.36 -20.19
CA GLU A 494 -9.68 -0.47 -20.09
C GLU A 494 -10.82 0.35 -19.50
N SER A 495 -12.08 0.04 -19.88
CA SER A 495 -13.23 0.71 -19.30
C SER A 495 -14.42 -0.22 -19.22
N ILE A 496 -15.20 -0.09 -18.16
CA ILE A 496 -16.45 -0.80 -17.96
C ILE A 496 -17.60 0.17 -17.73
N GLN A 497 -18.78 -0.26 -18.09
CA GLN A 497 -20.04 0.41 -17.77
C GLN A 497 -20.82 -0.41 -16.76
N LYS A 498 -21.38 0.28 -15.78
CA LYS A 498 -22.34 -0.32 -14.86
C LYS A 498 -23.63 -0.68 -15.65
N VAL A 499 -24.12 -1.89 -15.43
CA VAL A 499 -25.34 -2.38 -16.06
C VAL A 499 -26.48 -2.38 -15.03
N LYS A 500 -27.64 -1.81 -15.39
CA LYS A 500 -28.84 -2.00 -14.61
C LYS A 500 -29.50 -3.31 -15.08
N ILE A 501 -29.82 -4.19 -14.14
CA ILE A 501 -30.62 -5.39 -14.40
C ILE A 501 -32.09 -4.93 -14.44
N PRO A 502 -32.87 -5.24 -15.48
CA PRO A 502 -34.30 -4.94 -15.49
C PRO A 502 -35.02 -5.58 -14.30
N ASN A 503 -35.93 -4.83 -13.68
CA ASN A 503 -36.81 -5.40 -12.68
C ASN A 503 -37.65 -6.48 -13.42
N GLY A 504 -37.53 -7.74 -12.98
CA GLY A 504 -38.31 -8.84 -13.52
C GLY A 504 -39.80 -8.72 -13.21
#